data_3edc40d5afc041dd7a2c60fd2cfb766a
#
_entry.id   3edc40d5afc041dd7a2c60fd2cfb766a
#
_cell.length_a   1.000
_cell.length_b   1.000
_cell.length_c   1.000
_cell.angle_alpha   90.00
_cell.angle_beta   90.00
_cell.angle_gamma   90.00
#
_symmetry.space_group_name_H-M   'P 1'
#
loop_
_entity.id
_entity.type
_entity.pdbx_description
1 polymer ?
#
loop_
_entity_poly.entity_id
_entity_poly.type
_entity_poly.pdbx_seq_one_letter_code
_entity_poly.pdbx_strand_id
1 'polypeptide(L)'
;MDFLTSTILSGIIYDIIKKGMELSINNVFALYDVHKMDYNICKEFIDKINAIDNEKARMEYVKDVLKEENKYTTMFEQQLYLTNFAKRLDYVLALMNDCGYFEEKINVEKLGEYLGFKSVNDLKQYYIYNIEPDYTFIEDIANKLSIDKDWLKYGQGEPFTSSLRRIYDATDILKDEGFENISEFIFVMDDGKYRRNMGVIVRYETFKYSYYPRTFVFHADVGAGGASELFTVYNFLKELNRKNKMPSGVYKLSERELIDYFTGKIYPGSIKKYKQNESNFLLDDFINLYRSDEHKEEYKRMYGETFIDSQDIIKAKLQQKKEALGTNV
;
A
#
# COMPACT_ATOMS: atom_id res chain seq x y z
N MET A 1 12.99 1.88 -20.65
CA MET A 1 12.15 2.94 -20.05
C MET A 1 10.75 2.41 -20.08
N ASP A 2 10.05 2.43 -18.95
CA ASP A 2 8.65 2.07 -18.99
C ASP A 2 7.84 3.18 -19.70
N PHE A 3 6.70 2.78 -20.22
CA PHE A 3 5.85 3.64 -21.04
C PHE A 3 5.40 4.93 -20.32
N LEU A 4 5.04 4.83 -19.04
CA LEU A 4 4.55 5.96 -18.23
C LEU A 4 5.64 7.02 -18.04
N THR A 5 6.86 6.58 -17.72
CA THR A 5 8.02 7.45 -17.57
C THR A 5 8.37 8.17 -18.87
N SER A 6 8.29 7.48 -20.00
CA SER A 6 8.55 8.05 -21.33
C SER A 6 7.54 9.15 -21.70
N THR A 7 6.26 8.90 -21.48
CA THR A 7 5.17 9.83 -21.81
C THR A 7 5.24 11.12 -20.96
N ILE A 8 5.41 10.98 -19.66
CA ILE A 8 5.53 12.13 -18.74
C ILE A 8 6.75 12.95 -19.10
N LEU A 9 7.90 12.31 -19.32
CA LEU A 9 9.15 12.98 -19.64
C LEU A 9 9.07 13.72 -20.98
N SER A 10 8.45 13.12 -22.01
CA SER A 10 8.24 13.75 -23.32
C SER A 10 7.38 15.00 -23.24
N GLY A 11 6.31 14.99 -22.44
CA GLY A 11 5.45 16.15 -22.22
C GLY A 11 6.19 17.30 -21.53
N ILE A 12 6.97 16.98 -20.48
CA ILE A 12 7.80 17.96 -19.76
C ILE A 12 8.82 18.60 -20.72
N ILE A 13 9.49 17.76 -21.50
CA ILE A 13 10.49 18.23 -22.47
C ILE A 13 9.87 19.09 -23.56
N TYR A 14 8.69 18.73 -24.07
CA TYR A 14 7.94 19.54 -25.01
C TYR A 14 7.66 20.94 -24.45
N ASP A 15 7.21 21.04 -23.20
CA ASP A 15 6.93 22.32 -22.56
C ASP A 15 8.19 23.17 -22.36
N ILE A 16 9.31 22.55 -21.99
CA ILE A 16 10.60 23.23 -21.84
C ILE A 16 11.05 23.86 -23.17
N ILE A 17 11.03 23.08 -24.25
CA ILE A 17 11.43 23.54 -25.58
C ILE A 17 10.45 24.64 -26.06
N LYS A 18 9.15 24.44 -25.90
CA LYS A 18 8.12 25.42 -26.29
C LYS A 18 8.26 26.77 -25.56
N LYS A 19 8.75 26.76 -24.32
CA LYS A 19 9.03 27.97 -23.53
C LYS A 19 10.38 28.60 -23.87
N GLY A 20 11.14 28.04 -24.82
CA GLY A 20 12.49 28.52 -25.19
C GLY A 20 13.52 28.31 -24.08
N MET A 21 13.29 27.41 -23.17
CA MET A 21 14.23 27.09 -22.09
C MET A 21 15.24 26.04 -22.55
N GLU A 22 16.45 26.13 -22.00
CA GLU A 22 17.47 25.12 -22.25
C GLU A 22 17.01 23.75 -21.73
N LEU A 23 17.10 22.72 -22.56
CA LEU A 23 16.78 21.35 -22.18
C LEU A 23 17.92 20.76 -21.36
N SER A 24 17.80 20.83 -20.07
CA SER A 24 18.72 20.22 -19.12
C SER A 24 17.97 19.43 -18.05
N ILE A 25 18.65 18.45 -17.45
CA ILE A 25 18.07 17.64 -16.38
C ILE A 25 17.66 18.52 -15.20
N ASN A 26 18.44 19.56 -14.90
CA ASN A 26 18.12 20.49 -13.82
C ASN A 26 16.83 21.28 -14.08
N ASN A 27 16.59 21.71 -15.32
CA ASN A 27 15.37 22.42 -15.69
C ASN A 27 14.15 21.50 -15.67
N VAL A 28 14.31 20.23 -16.05
CA VAL A 28 13.27 19.21 -15.92
C VAL A 28 12.88 19.02 -14.47
N PHE A 29 13.85 18.83 -13.58
CA PHE A 29 13.59 18.62 -12.14
C PHE A 29 13.15 19.88 -11.40
N ALA A 30 13.53 21.08 -11.85
CA ALA A 30 13.11 22.35 -11.23
C ALA A 30 11.67 22.75 -11.56
N LEU A 31 11.18 22.41 -12.76
CA LEU A 31 9.83 22.79 -13.20
C LEU A 31 8.76 21.74 -12.81
N TYR A 32 9.16 20.52 -12.59
CA TYR A 32 8.24 19.42 -12.33
C TYR A 32 8.81 18.58 -11.18
N ASP A 33 8.00 18.36 -10.18
CA ASP A 33 8.35 17.53 -9.01
C ASP A 33 8.45 16.05 -9.43
N VAL A 34 9.57 15.72 -10.09
CA VAL A 34 9.84 14.40 -10.67
C VAL A 34 10.58 13.48 -9.67
N HIS A 35 10.37 13.63 -8.38
CA HIS A 35 11.06 12.84 -7.34
C HIS A 35 10.91 11.30 -7.47
N LYS A 36 10.06 10.85 -8.40
CA LYS A 36 9.83 9.41 -8.66
C LYS A 36 10.46 8.91 -9.96
N MET A 37 11.10 9.77 -10.76
CA MET A 37 11.74 9.35 -12.01
C MET A 37 13.21 8.98 -11.76
N ASP A 38 13.65 7.87 -12.37
CA ASP A 38 15.06 7.49 -12.33
C ASP A 38 15.91 8.54 -13.05
N TYR A 39 16.87 9.12 -12.32
CA TYR A 39 17.74 10.17 -12.82
C TYR A 39 18.50 9.75 -14.08
N ASN A 40 18.98 8.50 -14.12
CA ASN A 40 19.78 8.02 -15.25
C ASN A 40 18.93 7.85 -16.49
N ILE A 41 17.69 7.39 -16.33
CA ILE A 41 16.71 7.25 -17.43
C ILE A 41 16.37 8.63 -17.99
N CYS A 42 16.08 9.61 -17.12
CA CYS A 42 15.79 10.97 -17.54
C CYS A 42 16.98 11.60 -18.29
N LYS A 43 18.19 11.41 -17.76
CA LYS A 43 19.42 11.91 -18.36
C LYS A 43 19.64 11.31 -19.75
N GLU A 44 19.55 9.98 -19.89
CA GLU A 44 19.74 9.30 -21.17
C GLU A 44 18.75 9.82 -22.25
N PHE A 45 17.50 10.06 -21.87
CA PHE A 45 16.49 10.58 -22.79
C PHE A 45 16.76 12.02 -23.19
N ILE A 46 17.14 12.89 -22.25
CA ILE A 46 17.52 14.28 -22.51
C ILE A 46 18.77 14.34 -23.41
N ASP A 47 19.76 13.51 -23.15
CA ASP A 47 20.98 13.44 -23.95
C ASP A 47 20.68 13.01 -25.40
N LYS A 48 19.77 12.06 -25.61
CA LYS A 48 19.30 11.66 -26.95
C LYS A 48 18.63 12.83 -27.70
N ILE A 49 17.80 13.63 -27.03
CA ILE A 49 17.16 14.79 -27.67
C ILE A 49 18.17 15.89 -27.94
N ASN A 50 19.08 16.16 -27.03
CA ASN A 50 20.14 17.16 -27.22
C ASN A 50 21.12 16.80 -28.35
N ALA A 51 21.29 15.52 -28.68
CA ALA A 51 22.08 15.08 -29.81
C ALA A 51 21.47 15.42 -31.19
N ILE A 52 20.22 15.89 -31.24
CA ILE A 52 19.56 16.34 -32.46
C ILE A 52 19.97 17.78 -32.77
N ASP A 53 20.52 18.03 -33.95
CA ASP A 53 21.23 19.26 -34.31
C ASP A 53 20.39 20.56 -34.32
N ASN A 54 19.08 20.49 -34.49
CA ASN A 54 18.27 21.70 -34.52
C ASN A 54 16.98 21.57 -33.73
N GLU A 55 16.50 22.71 -33.22
CA GLU A 55 15.34 22.82 -32.35
C GLU A 55 14.04 22.32 -33.01
N LYS A 56 13.86 22.56 -34.32
CA LYS A 56 12.69 22.10 -35.06
C LYS A 56 12.67 20.56 -35.15
N ALA A 57 13.82 19.95 -35.41
CA ALA A 57 13.94 18.50 -35.43
C ALA A 57 13.76 17.88 -34.04
N ARG A 58 14.24 18.53 -32.98
CA ARG A 58 13.97 18.13 -31.58
C ARG A 58 12.48 18.13 -31.27
N MET A 59 11.79 19.20 -31.63
CA MET A 59 10.35 19.32 -31.46
C MET A 59 9.57 18.27 -32.26
N GLU A 60 10.03 17.97 -33.47
CA GLU A 60 9.41 16.97 -34.33
C GLU A 60 9.61 15.55 -33.78
N TYR A 61 10.82 15.25 -33.32
CA TYR A 61 11.13 13.99 -32.64
C TYR A 61 10.29 13.79 -31.37
N VAL A 62 10.20 14.81 -30.49
CA VAL A 62 9.39 14.74 -29.28
C VAL A 62 7.91 14.60 -29.62
N LYS A 63 7.43 15.28 -30.68
CA LYS A 63 6.06 15.11 -31.18
C LYS A 63 5.82 13.75 -31.78
N ASP A 64 6.77 13.14 -32.44
CA ASP A 64 6.62 11.81 -33.03
C ASP A 64 6.67 10.73 -31.95
N VAL A 65 7.53 10.86 -30.95
CA VAL A 65 7.48 10.03 -29.72
C VAL A 65 6.11 10.16 -29.04
N LEU A 66 5.60 11.38 -28.94
CA LEU A 66 4.26 11.64 -28.43
C LEU A 66 3.16 11.10 -29.37
N LYS A 67 3.35 11.06 -30.69
CA LYS A 67 2.37 10.59 -31.68
C LYS A 67 2.35 9.08 -31.89
N GLU A 68 3.47 8.39 -31.83
CA GLU A 68 3.50 6.92 -31.82
C GLU A 68 2.79 6.37 -30.57
N GLU A 69 2.80 7.17 -29.51
CA GLU A 69 2.02 6.98 -28.30
C GLU A 69 0.57 7.52 -28.41
N ASN A 70 0.11 7.92 -29.59
CA ASN A 70 -1.12 8.70 -29.87
C ASN A 70 -2.46 8.07 -29.45
N LYS A 71 -2.47 6.85 -28.96
CA LYS A 71 -3.58 6.33 -28.15
C LYS A 71 -3.67 7.01 -26.77
N TYR A 72 -2.58 7.68 -26.36
CA TYR A 72 -2.34 8.25 -25.04
C TYR A 72 -2.18 9.78 -25.05
N THR A 73 -1.94 10.40 -26.21
CA THR A 73 -1.79 11.86 -26.34
C THR A 73 -3.10 12.58 -25.98
N THR A 74 -4.24 12.00 -26.30
CA THR A 74 -5.56 12.51 -25.86
C THR A 74 -5.71 12.43 -24.34
N MET A 75 -5.17 11.40 -23.70
CA MET A 75 -5.15 11.29 -22.23
C MET A 75 -4.19 12.30 -21.61
N PHE A 76 -3.01 12.52 -22.21
CA PHE A 76 -2.00 13.41 -21.65
C PHE A 76 -2.37 14.89 -21.82
N GLU A 77 -2.91 15.29 -22.97
CA GLU A 77 -3.46 16.63 -23.17
C GLU A 77 -4.65 16.90 -22.24
N GLN A 78 -5.48 15.89 -21.98
CA GLN A 78 -6.54 15.97 -20.99
C GLN A 78 -5.98 16.09 -19.55
N GLN A 79 -4.89 15.37 -19.20
CA GLN A 79 -4.26 15.47 -17.88
C GLN A 79 -3.65 16.85 -17.60
N LEU A 80 -3.16 17.57 -18.60
CA LEU A 80 -2.65 18.94 -18.42
C LEU A 80 -3.73 19.92 -17.95
N TYR A 81 -4.98 19.65 -18.30
CA TYR A 81 -6.14 20.47 -17.94
C TYR A 81 -6.92 19.91 -16.73
N LEU A 82 -6.55 18.76 -16.22
CA LEU A 82 -7.22 18.19 -15.05
C LEU A 82 -7.02 19.06 -13.81
N THR A 83 -8.04 19.11 -12.98
CA THR A 83 -7.95 19.66 -11.63
C THR A 83 -6.93 18.89 -10.78
N ASN A 84 -6.47 19.50 -9.71
CA ASN A 84 -5.57 18.81 -8.76
C ASN A 84 -6.25 17.60 -8.11
N PHE A 85 -7.55 17.68 -7.85
CA PHE A 85 -8.34 16.55 -7.39
C PHE A 85 -8.34 15.40 -8.41
N ALA A 86 -8.68 15.67 -9.67
CA ALA A 86 -8.72 14.65 -10.72
C ALA A 86 -7.36 13.98 -10.94
N LYS A 87 -6.26 14.75 -10.93
CA LYS A 87 -4.89 14.20 -11.02
C LYS A 87 -4.55 13.26 -9.87
N ARG A 88 -4.93 13.62 -8.64
CA ARG A 88 -4.69 12.78 -7.46
C ARG A 88 -5.56 11.53 -7.50
N LEU A 89 -6.80 11.66 -7.91
CA LEU A 89 -7.67 10.50 -8.05
C LEU A 89 -7.18 9.54 -9.15
N ASP A 90 -6.69 10.06 -10.29
CA ASP A 90 -6.03 9.25 -11.33
C ASP A 90 -4.80 8.51 -10.80
N TYR A 91 -3.99 9.18 -9.99
CA TYR A 91 -2.84 8.56 -9.36
C TYR A 91 -3.25 7.38 -8.46
N VAL A 92 -4.29 7.56 -7.65
CA VAL A 92 -4.85 6.47 -6.83
C VAL A 92 -5.38 5.33 -7.69
N LEU A 93 -6.14 5.64 -8.75
CA LEU A 93 -6.64 4.62 -9.69
C LEU A 93 -5.51 3.86 -10.37
N ALA A 94 -4.42 4.54 -10.74
CA ALA A 94 -3.25 3.89 -11.30
C ALA A 94 -2.62 2.91 -10.29
N LEU A 95 -2.44 3.31 -9.03
CA LEU A 95 -1.94 2.44 -7.98
C LEU A 95 -2.86 1.24 -7.70
N MET A 96 -4.17 1.45 -7.72
CA MET A 96 -5.15 0.37 -7.57
C MET A 96 -5.09 -0.60 -8.74
N ASN A 97 -4.99 -0.11 -9.97
CA ASN A 97 -4.90 -0.93 -11.18
C ASN A 97 -3.57 -1.69 -11.30
N ASP A 98 -2.48 -1.10 -10.81
CA ASP A 98 -1.15 -1.69 -10.86
C ASP A 98 -0.99 -2.89 -9.90
N CYS A 99 -1.93 -3.03 -8.97
CA CYS A 99 -1.91 -4.16 -8.04
C CYS A 99 -2.21 -5.52 -8.71
N GLY A 100 -2.75 -5.54 -9.92
CA GLY A 100 -3.05 -6.77 -10.66
C GLY A 100 -4.09 -7.70 -10.03
N TYR A 101 -4.76 -7.25 -8.97
CA TYR A 101 -5.75 -8.02 -8.23
C TYR A 101 -7.13 -7.99 -8.90
N PHE A 102 -7.42 -6.91 -9.62
CA PHE A 102 -8.72 -6.75 -10.28
C PHE A 102 -8.67 -7.39 -11.67
N GLU A 103 -9.66 -8.22 -11.99
CA GLU A 103 -9.78 -8.89 -13.30
C GLU A 103 -9.86 -7.89 -14.45
N GLU A 104 -10.48 -6.74 -14.19
CA GLU A 104 -10.60 -5.64 -15.14
C GLU A 104 -10.09 -4.34 -14.53
N LYS A 105 -9.47 -3.51 -15.36
CA LYS A 105 -9.03 -2.18 -14.94
C LYS A 105 -10.20 -1.33 -14.46
N ILE A 106 -9.99 -0.67 -13.32
CA ILE A 106 -10.93 0.28 -12.75
C ILE A 106 -10.72 1.60 -13.51
N ASN A 107 -11.74 2.06 -14.18
CA ASN A 107 -11.80 3.39 -14.78
C ASN A 107 -12.71 4.31 -13.95
N VAL A 108 -12.81 5.57 -14.32
CA VAL A 108 -13.61 6.57 -13.61
C VAL A 108 -15.09 6.17 -13.54
N GLU A 109 -15.62 5.54 -14.59
CA GLU A 109 -17.00 5.10 -14.68
C GLU A 109 -17.29 3.97 -13.67
N LYS A 110 -16.45 2.92 -13.64
CA LYS A 110 -16.56 1.82 -12.66
C LYS A 110 -16.36 2.31 -11.23
N LEU A 111 -15.44 3.24 -11.05
CA LEU A 111 -15.25 3.86 -9.73
C LEU A 111 -16.51 4.62 -9.31
N GLY A 112 -17.12 5.39 -10.21
CA GLY A 112 -18.36 6.12 -9.95
C GLY A 112 -19.51 5.19 -9.53
N GLU A 113 -19.65 4.06 -10.21
CA GLU A 113 -20.64 3.03 -9.87
C GLU A 113 -20.38 2.45 -8.48
N TYR A 114 -19.13 2.07 -8.18
CA TYR A 114 -18.73 1.57 -6.85
C TYR A 114 -19.01 2.57 -5.75
N LEU A 115 -18.73 3.86 -5.98
CA LEU A 115 -19.00 4.94 -5.04
C LEU A 115 -20.49 5.23 -4.84
N GLY A 116 -21.37 4.57 -5.64
CA GLY A 116 -22.81 4.71 -5.54
C GLY A 116 -23.37 5.95 -6.21
N PHE A 117 -22.64 6.55 -7.18
CA PHE A 117 -23.17 7.66 -7.97
C PHE A 117 -24.28 7.21 -8.91
N LYS A 118 -25.29 8.04 -9.07
CA LYS A 118 -26.46 7.73 -9.91
C LYS A 118 -26.19 7.87 -11.41
N SER A 119 -25.18 8.64 -11.75
CA SER A 119 -24.82 8.92 -13.14
C SER A 119 -23.30 8.84 -13.32
N VAL A 120 -22.89 8.33 -14.48
CA VAL A 120 -21.49 8.35 -14.91
C VAL A 120 -20.92 9.78 -14.88
N ASN A 121 -21.74 10.78 -15.16
CA ASN A 121 -21.33 12.17 -15.19
C ASN A 121 -21.05 12.75 -13.80
N ASP A 122 -21.58 12.18 -12.73
CA ASP A 122 -21.41 12.71 -11.37
C ASP A 122 -19.94 12.78 -10.95
N LEU A 123 -19.11 11.82 -11.37
CA LEU A 123 -17.67 11.85 -11.16
C LEU A 123 -16.91 12.38 -12.39
N LYS A 124 -17.34 11.98 -13.59
CA LYS A 124 -16.65 12.30 -14.85
C LYS A 124 -16.61 13.79 -15.16
N GLN A 125 -17.57 14.58 -14.68
CA GLN A 125 -17.59 16.03 -14.85
C GLN A 125 -16.31 16.72 -14.34
N TYR A 126 -15.72 16.23 -13.27
CA TYR A 126 -14.48 16.78 -12.70
C TYR A 126 -13.25 16.53 -13.58
N TYR A 127 -13.34 15.56 -14.48
CA TYR A 127 -12.31 15.29 -15.48
C TYR A 127 -12.51 16.06 -16.78
N ILE A 128 -13.77 16.27 -17.18
CA ILE A 128 -14.10 16.88 -18.48
C ILE A 128 -14.12 18.41 -18.40
N TYR A 129 -14.72 18.96 -17.35
CA TYR A 129 -14.98 20.40 -17.26
C TYR A 129 -13.96 21.15 -16.41
N ASN A 130 -12.93 20.51 -15.92
CA ASN A 130 -11.89 21.12 -15.08
C ASN A 130 -12.48 21.88 -13.87
N ILE A 131 -13.44 21.26 -13.21
CA ILE A 131 -14.13 21.81 -12.04
C ILE A 131 -13.58 21.13 -10.80
N GLU A 132 -13.17 21.91 -9.79
CA GLU A 132 -12.83 21.33 -8.49
C GLU A 132 -14.12 20.97 -7.74
N PRO A 133 -14.23 19.76 -7.16
CA PRO A 133 -15.36 19.40 -6.33
C PRO A 133 -15.35 20.17 -4.99
N ASP A 134 -16.50 20.23 -4.35
CA ASP A 134 -16.55 20.74 -2.98
C ASP A 134 -15.84 19.81 -1.97
N TYR A 135 -15.53 20.37 -0.81
CA TYR A 135 -14.77 19.63 0.20
C TYR A 135 -15.53 18.42 0.75
N THR A 136 -16.84 18.47 0.83
CA THR A 136 -17.68 17.36 1.33
C THR A 136 -17.61 16.19 0.37
N PHE A 137 -17.66 16.46 -0.94
CA PHE A 137 -17.50 15.44 -1.97
C PHE A 137 -16.12 14.77 -1.93
N ILE A 138 -15.05 15.58 -1.76
CA ILE A 138 -13.69 15.05 -1.64
C ILE A 138 -13.57 14.15 -0.39
N GLU A 139 -14.13 14.59 0.75
CA GLU A 139 -14.12 13.81 1.98
C GLU A 139 -14.90 12.49 1.85
N ASP A 140 -16.04 12.50 1.16
CA ASP A 140 -16.81 11.28 0.93
C ASP A 140 -16.03 10.26 0.09
N ILE A 141 -15.38 10.69 -0.98
CA ILE A 141 -14.50 9.84 -1.79
C ILE A 141 -13.31 9.33 -0.97
N ALA A 142 -12.65 10.22 -0.22
CA ALA A 142 -11.52 9.84 0.62
C ALA A 142 -11.92 8.75 1.64
N ASN A 143 -13.06 8.91 2.29
CA ASN A 143 -13.58 7.94 3.25
C ASN A 143 -13.94 6.58 2.60
N LYS A 144 -14.59 6.61 1.42
CA LYS A 144 -14.99 5.38 0.72
C LYS A 144 -13.80 4.58 0.20
N LEU A 145 -12.71 5.24 -0.18
CA LEU A 145 -11.51 4.61 -0.73
C LEU A 145 -10.37 4.46 0.29
N SER A 146 -10.57 4.91 1.53
CA SER A 146 -9.51 4.99 2.56
C SER A 146 -8.27 5.77 2.08
N ILE A 147 -8.51 6.87 1.37
CA ILE A 147 -7.48 7.83 0.97
C ILE A 147 -7.37 8.89 2.07
N ASP A 148 -6.16 9.39 2.31
CA ASP A 148 -5.95 10.53 3.19
C ASP A 148 -6.65 11.77 2.61
N LYS A 149 -7.54 12.39 3.39
CA LYS A 149 -8.35 13.53 2.94
C LYS A 149 -7.51 14.77 2.66
N ASP A 150 -6.45 15.00 3.44
CA ASP A 150 -5.59 16.18 3.28
C ASP A 150 -4.66 15.98 2.08
N TRP A 151 -4.24 14.75 1.82
CA TRP A 151 -3.56 14.44 0.59
C TRP A 151 -4.48 14.61 -0.63
N LEU A 152 -5.71 14.13 -0.59
CA LEU A 152 -6.64 14.26 -1.72
C LEU A 152 -7.03 15.73 -1.96
N LYS A 153 -7.19 16.55 -0.91
CA LYS A 153 -7.50 17.98 -1.01
C LYS A 153 -6.28 18.82 -1.43
N TYR A 154 -5.14 18.63 -0.77
CA TYR A 154 -4.03 19.57 -0.81
C TYR A 154 -2.73 18.96 -1.35
N GLY A 155 -2.66 17.63 -1.52
CA GLY A 155 -1.43 16.92 -1.88
C GLY A 155 -0.41 16.85 -0.73
N GLN A 156 -0.87 16.99 0.51
CA GLN A 156 -0.01 16.95 1.69
C GLN A 156 0.01 15.54 2.30
N GLY A 157 1.20 15.06 2.65
CA GLY A 157 1.38 13.72 3.21
C GLY A 157 1.38 12.63 2.14
N GLU A 158 0.99 11.42 2.53
CA GLU A 158 0.96 10.25 1.65
C GLU A 158 -0.51 9.84 1.38
N PRO A 159 -0.81 9.22 0.22
CA PRO A 159 -2.19 9.00 -0.22
C PRO A 159 -3.00 8.04 0.64
N PHE A 160 -2.36 7.10 1.32
CA PHE A 160 -3.04 6.05 2.08
C PHE A 160 -2.71 6.09 3.58
N THR A 161 -2.39 7.26 4.12
CA THR A 161 -2.15 7.39 5.56
C THR A 161 -3.37 6.89 6.34
N SER A 162 -3.15 5.94 7.24
CA SER A 162 -4.24 5.34 7.98
C SER A 162 -4.91 6.31 8.93
N SER A 163 -6.23 6.40 8.85
CA SER A 163 -7.07 7.10 9.83
C SER A 163 -7.36 6.26 11.07
N LEU A 164 -6.97 4.98 11.08
CA LEU A 164 -7.15 4.13 12.24
C LEU A 164 -6.30 4.64 13.40
N ARG A 165 -6.89 4.52 14.60
CA ARG A 165 -6.21 4.98 15.80
C ARG A 165 -4.90 4.25 16.03
N ARG A 166 -3.94 4.96 16.60
CA ARG A 166 -2.73 4.32 17.11
C ARG A 166 -3.10 3.37 18.26
N ILE A 167 -2.66 2.14 18.17
CA ILE A 167 -2.87 1.10 19.17
C ILE A 167 -1.57 0.87 19.96
N TYR A 168 -1.70 0.42 21.20
CA TYR A 168 -0.56 0.11 22.06
C TYR A 168 -0.15 -1.34 21.94
N ASP A 169 -1.12 -2.25 21.81
CA ASP A 169 -0.86 -3.68 21.60
C ASP A 169 -1.90 -4.27 20.62
N ALA A 170 -1.67 -5.52 20.19
CA ALA A 170 -2.51 -6.17 19.20
C ALA A 170 -3.95 -6.39 19.67
N THR A 171 -4.19 -6.54 20.99
CA THR A 171 -5.55 -6.75 21.51
C THR A 171 -6.41 -5.49 21.49
N ASP A 172 -5.79 -4.31 21.31
CA ASP A 172 -6.55 -3.07 21.14
C ASP A 172 -7.33 -3.03 19.83
N ILE A 173 -6.91 -3.81 18.83
CA ILE A 173 -7.65 -3.98 17.58
C ILE A 173 -9.05 -4.54 17.85
N LEU A 174 -9.19 -5.47 18.80
CA LEU A 174 -10.47 -6.07 19.18
C LEU A 174 -11.46 -5.07 19.79
N LYS A 175 -10.95 -3.95 20.29
CA LYS A 175 -11.73 -2.87 20.94
C LYS A 175 -12.03 -1.71 19.97
N ASP A 176 -11.60 -1.83 18.71
CA ASP A 176 -11.87 -0.81 17.70
C ASP A 176 -13.36 -0.82 17.36
N GLU A 177 -14.00 0.35 17.35
CA GLU A 177 -15.44 0.50 17.02
C GLU A 177 -15.75 -0.06 15.61
N GLY A 178 -14.79 0.02 14.69
CA GLY A 178 -14.89 -0.54 13.34
C GLY A 178 -14.64 -2.04 13.22
N PHE A 179 -14.26 -2.73 14.30
CA PHE A 179 -13.81 -4.13 14.25
C PHE A 179 -14.82 -5.06 13.56
N GLU A 180 -16.09 -4.94 13.88
CA GLU A 180 -17.12 -5.83 13.31
C GLU A 180 -17.36 -5.58 11.82
N ASN A 181 -17.06 -4.38 11.33
CA ASN A 181 -17.16 -4.01 9.92
C ASN A 181 -15.97 -4.51 9.09
N ILE A 182 -14.90 -5.01 9.72
CA ILE A 182 -13.76 -5.58 9.02
C ILE A 182 -14.17 -6.90 8.40
N SER A 183 -14.17 -6.95 7.06
CA SER A 183 -14.50 -8.15 6.29
C SER A 183 -13.33 -9.13 6.21
N GLU A 184 -12.09 -8.63 6.26
CA GLU A 184 -10.89 -9.47 6.17
C GLU A 184 -9.72 -8.85 6.92
N PHE A 185 -9.02 -9.66 7.70
CA PHE A 185 -7.71 -9.35 8.25
C PHE A 185 -6.62 -9.91 7.34
N ILE A 186 -5.59 -9.13 7.07
CA ILE A 186 -4.46 -9.50 6.22
C ILE A 186 -3.20 -9.24 7.03
N PHE A 187 -2.46 -10.30 7.30
CA PHE A 187 -1.19 -10.20 8.02
C PHE A 187 -0.05 -10.11 7.03
N VAL A 188 0.86 -9.20 7.30
CA VAL A 188 2.10 -9.01 6.56
C VAL A 188 3.28 -9.10 7.50
N MET A 189 4.35 -9.76 7.08
CA MET A 189 5.57 -9.91 7.87
C MET A 189 6.76 -9.49 7.03
N ASP A 190 7.77 -8.90 7.68
CA ASP A 190 9.05 -8.75 7.01
C ASP A 190 9.72 -10.12 6.78
N ASP A 191 10.55 -10.19 5.76
CA ASP A 191 11.30 -11.39 5.37
C ASP A 191 12.60 -11.56 6.17
N GLY A 192 12.78 -10.78 7.24
CA GLY A 192 13.95 -10.80 8.12
C GLY A 192 14.23 -12.17 8.69
N LYS A 193 15.52 -12.55 8.65
CA LYS A 193 15.95 -13.89 9.09
C LYS A 193 15.80 -14.10 10.59
N TYR A 194 16.01 -13.06 11.39
CA TYR A 194 16.10 -13.15 12.84
C TYR A 194 15.02 -12.37 13.57
N ARG A 195 14.60 -11.25 13.03
CA ARG A 195 13.58 -10.37 13.60
C ARG A 195 12.46 -10.24 12.61
N ARG A 196 11.29 -10.67 13.00
CA ARG A 196 10.09 -10.57 12.17
C ARG A 196 9.11 -9.62 12.84
N ASN A 197 8.75 -8.56 12.12
CA ASN A 197 7.67 -7.69 12.53
C ASN A 197 6.43 -8.02 11.72
N MET A 198 5.29 -8.04 12.36
CA MET A 198 4.01 -8.32 11.76
C MET A 198 3.17 -7.05 11.73
N GLY A 199 2.68 -6.69 10.56
CA GLY A 199 1.71 -5.63 10.38
C GLY A 199 0.32 -6.19 10.08
N VAL A 200 -0.71 -5.38 10.32
CA VAL A 200 -2.11 -5.74 10.08
C VAL A 200 -2.73 -4.76 9.11
N ILE A 201 -3.08 -5.25 7.93
CA ILE A 201 -3.92 -4.58 6.95
C ILE A 201 -5.34 -5.12 7.13
N VAL A 202 -6.34 -4.26 6.96
CA VAL A 202 -7.75 -4.63 7.05
C VAL A 202 -8.48 -4.23 5.78
N ARG A 203 -9.43 -5.06 5.36
CA ARG A 203 -10.35 -4.76 4.28
C ARG A 203 -11.76 -4.61 4.86
N TYR A 204 -12.45 -3.58 4.46
CA TYR A 204 -13.87 -3.34 4.77
C TYR A 204 -14.75 -3.73 3.59
N GLU A 205 -14.40 -3.26 2.39
CA GLU A 205 -15.12 -3.44 1.14
C GLU A 205 -14.13 -3.71 -0.01
N THR A 206 -14.62 -3.86 -1.24
CA THR A 206 -13.82 -4.24 -2.41
C THR A 206 -12.59 -3.36 -2.62
N PHE A 207 -12.73 -2.04 -2.48
CA PHE A 207 -11.63 -1.08 -2.66
C PHE A 207 -11.22 -0.36 -1.36
N LYS A 208 -11.92 -0.62 -0.27
CA LYS A 208 -11.70 0.04 1.01
C LYS A 208 -10.79 -0.78 1.90
N TYR A 209 -9.51 -0.42 1.87
CA TYR A 209 -8.47 -1.02 2.71
C TYR A 209 -7.87 0.03 3.64
N SER A 210 -7.42 -0.40 4.79
CA SER A 210 -6.65 0.42 5.72
C SER A 210 -5.62 -0.46 6.45
N TYR A 211 -4.85 0.12 7.34
CA TYR A 211 -3.88 -0.61 8.16
C TYR A 211 -3.78 0.01 9.54
N TYR A 212 -3.41 -0.78 10.54
CA TYR A 212 -3.06 -0.24 11.85
C TYR A 212 -1.64 0.32 11.80
N PRO A 213 -1.40 1.61 12.18
CA PRO A 213 -0.12 2.29 11.99
C PRO A 213 0.94 1.84 13.01
N ARG A 214 1.06 0.52 13.18
CA ARG A 214 2.03 -0.14 14.04
C ARG A 214 2.29 -1.55 13.55
N THR A 215 3.55 -1.97 13.59
CA THR A 215 3.94 -3.37 13.50
C THR A 215 4.15 -3.96 14.89
N PHE A 216 3.99 -5.26 15.00
CA PHE A 216 4.11 -6.04 16.23
C PHE A 216 5.29 -7.00 16.13
N VAL A 217 5.91 -7.26 17.26
CA VAL A 217 6.95 -8.29 17.36
C VAL A 217 6.33 -9.67 17.13
N PHE A 218 6.92 -10.43 16.20
CA PHE A 218 6.54 -11.83 15.89
C PHE A 218 7.76 -12.74 15.86
N HIS A 219 8.65 -12.61 16.87
CA HIS A 219 9.87 -13.40 17.03
C HIS A 219 10.29 -13.48 18.51
N ALA A 220 11.17 -14.38 18.82
CA ALA A 220 11.63 -14.66 20.19
C ALA A 220 12.86 -13.85 20.62
N ASP A 221 13.60 -13.24 19.69
CA ASP A 221 14.79 -12.43 20.01
C ASP A 221 14.38 -11.06 20.58
N VAL A 222 13.86 -11.11 21.82
CA VAL A 222 13.21 -9.95 22.47
C VAL A 222 13.49 -9.95 23.98
N GLY A 223 13.56 -8.73 24.55
CA GLY A 223 13.53 -8.55 26.01
C GLY A 223 12.11 -8.70 26.59
N ALA A 224 11.98 -8.43 27.88
CA ALA A 224 10.71 -8.58 28.62
C ALA A 224 9.52 -7.85 28.00
N GLY A 225 9.74 -6.66 27.43
CA GLY A 225 8.71 -5.88 26.73
C GLY A 225 8.23 -6.60 25.47
N GLY A 226 9.12 -7.06 24.62
CA GLY A 226 8.79 -7.80 23.41
C GLY A 226 8.13 -9.16 23.69
N ALA A 227 8.54 -9.86 24.76
CA ALA A 227 7.86 -11.09 25.20
C ALA A 227 6.40 -10.82 25.61
N SER A 228 6.13 -9.67 26.22
CA SER A 228 4.75 -9.25 26.53
C SER A 228 3.98 -8.90 25.28
N GLU A 229 4.59 -8.22 24.32
CA GLU A 229 3.99 -7.88 23.03
C GLU A 229 3.67 -9.17 22.23
N LEU A 230 4.59 -10.11 22.13
CA LEU A 230 4.36 -11.40 21.49
C LEU A 230 3.16 -12.15 22.11
N PHE A 231 3.01 -12.06 23.43
CA PHE A 231 1.86 -12.64 24.12
C PHE A 231 0.55 -11.90 23.81
N THR A 232 0.55 -10.59 23.61
CA THR A 232 -0.66 -9.87 23.15
C THR A 232 -1.04 -10.24 21.73
N VAL A 233 -0.06 -10.45 20.83
CA VAL A 233 -0.30 -10.99 19.49
C VAL A 233 -0.94 -12.37 19.54
N TYR A 234 -0.42 -13.27 20.36
CA TYR A 234 -1.02 -14.60 20.58
C TYR A 234 -2.49 -14.49 21.03
N ASN A 235 -2.81 -13.65 22.01
CA ASN A 235 -4.17 -13.47 22.49
C ASN A 235 -5.08 -12.88 21.42
N PHE A 236 -4.59 -11.92 20.64
CA PHE A 236 -5.32 -11.33 19.51
C PHE A 236 -5.68 -12.38 18.47
N LEU A 237 -4.72 -13.19 18.04
CA LEU A 237 -4.95 -14.27 17.07
C LEU A 237 -5.93 -15.34 17.64
N LYS A 238 -5.84 -15.68 18.91
CA LYS A 238 -6.82 -16.58 19.57
C LYS A 238 -8.23 -16.03 19.50
N GLU A 239 -8.41 -14.73 19.72
CA GLU A 239 -9.73 -14.08 19.63
C GLU A 239 -10.23 -13.99 18.18
N LEU A 240 -9.35 -13.72 17.21
CA LEU A 240 -9.71 -13.77 15.78
C LEU A 240 -10.18 -15.18 15.40
N ASN A 241 -9.48 -16.21 15.85
CA ASN A 241 -9.90 -17.60 15.62
C ASN A 241 -11.26 -17.89 16.24
N ARG A 242 -11.48 -17.50 17.48
CA ARG A 242 -12.79 -17.63 18.14
C ARG A 242 -13.94 -16.94 17.41
N LYS A 243 -13.63 -15.81 16.75
CA LYS A 243 -14.60 -15.02 15.96
C LYS A 243 -14.69 -15.43 14.50
N ASN A 244 -14.01 -16.50 14.07
CA ASN A 244 -13.92 -16.93 12.67
C ASN A 244 -13.41 -15.82 11.71
N LYS A 245 -12.50 -14.98 12.20
CA LYS A 245 -11.89 -13.87 11.44
C LYS A 245 -10.39 -14.10 11.18
N MET A 246 -9.90 -15.32 11.35
CA MET A 246 -8.49 -15.64 11.05
C MET A 246 -8.22 -15.52 9.56
N PRO A 247 -7.09 -14.90 9.16
CA PRO A 247 -6.65 -14.89 7.78
C PRO A 247 -6.19 -16.29 7.33
N SER A 248 -6.28 -16.53 6.03
CA SER A 248 -5.85 -17.81 5.43
C SER A 248 -4.33 -17.97 5.35
N GLY A 249 -3.55 -16.95 5.68
CA GLY A 249 -2.10 -16.99 5.64
C GLY A 249 -1.45 -15.63 5.86
N VAL A 250 -0.15 -15.56 5.66
CA VAL A 250 0.67 -14.37 5.88
C VAL A 250 1.41 -14.01 4.59
N TYR A 251 1.47 -12.73 4.26
CA TYR A 251 2.27 -12.21 3.16
C TYR A 251 3.65 -11.79 3.68
N LYS A 252 4.70 -12.19 2.99
CA LYS A 252 6.07 -11.73 3.27
C LYS A 252 6.43 -10.58 2.37
N LEU A 253 6.99 -9.55 2.97
CA LEU A 253 7.49 -8.36 2.32
C LEU A 253 8.93 -8.11 2.73
N SER A 254 9.71 -7.47 1.88
CA SER A 254 10.97 -6.90 2.32
C SER A 254 10.71 -5.81 3.38
N GLU A 255 11.70 -5.54 4.23
CA GLU A 255 11.60 -4.47 5.24
C GLU A 255 11.20 -3.13 4.62
N ARG A 256 11.74 -2.81 3.45
CA ARG A 256 11.42 -1.58 2.72
C ARG A 256 9.95 -1.54 2.28
N GLU A 257 9.45 -2.62 1.69
CA GLU A 257 8.04 -2.71 1.28
C GLU A 257 7.11 -2.60 2.49
N LEU A 258 7.46 -3.26 3.61
CA LEU A 258 6.69 -3.15 4.84
C LEU A 258 6.60 -1.69 5.31
N ILE A 259 7.72 -0.96 5.32
CA ILE A 259 7.75 0.47 5.65
C ILE A 259 6.86 1.27 4.69
N ASP A 260 6.96 1.05 3.39
CA ASP A 260 6.20 1.80 2.39
C ASP A 260 4.69 1.54 2.50
N TYR A 261 4.25 0.33 2.84
CA TYR A 261 2.85 0.05 3.17
C TYR A 261 2.40 0.82 4.42
N PHE A 262 3.15 0.74 5.51
CA PHE A 262 2.76 1.30 6.81
C PHE A 262 3.08 2.79 6.97
N THR A 263 3.64 3.42 5.95
CA THR A 263 3.74 4.88 5.82
C THR A 263 2.71 5.48 4.87
N GLY A 264 1.92 4.65 4.20
CA GLY A 264 0.82 5.11 3.33
C GLY A 264 1.21 5.44 1.89
N LYS A 265 2.40 5.04 1.44
CA LYS A 265 2.86 5.26 0.06
C LYS A 265 2.25 4.28 -0.94
N ILE A 266 1.91 3.08 -0.49
CA ILE A 266 1.42 1.98 -1.31
C ILE A 266 -0.06 1.74 -1.00
N TYR A 267 -0.86 1.51 -2.02
CA TYR A 267 -2.26 1.12 -1.85
C TYR A 267 -2.34 -0.21 -1.07
N PRO A 268 -2.99 -0.25 0.11
CA PRO A 268 -2.96 -1.45 0.95
C PRO A 268 -3.56 -2.69 0.29
N GLY A 269 -4.54 -2.51 -0.62
CA GLY A 269 -5.13 -3.62 -1.39
C GLY A 269 -4.16 -4.29 -2.36
N SER A 270 -3.06 -3.63 -2.73
CA SER A 270 -2.03 -4.21 -3.61
C SER A 270 -1.31 -5.40 -3.00
N ILE A 271 -1.45 -5.64 -1.70
CA ILE A 271 -0.91 -6.82 -1.04
C ILE A 271 -1.39 -8.13 -1.69
N LYS A 272 -2.57 -8.10 -2.29
CA LYS A 272 -3.17 -9.26 -2.95
C LYS A 272 -2.41 -9.74 -4.21
N LYS A 273 -1.52 -8.91 -4.79
CA LYS A 273 -0.65 -9.32 -5.91
C LYS A 273 0.46 -10.28 -5.48
N TYR A 274 0.87 -10.22 -4.20
CA TYR A 274 1.88 -11.11 -3.67
C TYR A 274 1.28 -12.50 -3.44
N LYS A 275 2.08 -13.52 -3.69
CA LYS A 275 1.71 -14.86 -3.24
C LYS A 275 1.84 -14.92 -1.73
N GLN A 276 0.90 -15.58 -1.08
CA GLN A 276 1.07 -15.94 0.31
C GLN A 276 2.28 -16.88 0.41
N ASN A 277 3.33 -16.43 1.07
CA ASN A 277 4.63 -17.11 1.07
C ASN A 277 4.84 -18.01 2.30
N GLU A 278 3.95 -17.92 3.28
CA GLU A 278 3.96 -18.83 4.42
C GLU A 278 2.88 -19.88 4.30
N SER A 279 3.10 -21.00 4.96
CA SER A 279 2.06 -22.03 5.12
C SER A 279 0.77 -21.39 5.61
N ASN A 280 -0.35 -21.75 5.00
CA ASN A 280 -1.68 -21.32 5.45
C ASN A 280 -1.93 -21.68 6.94
N PHE A 281 -1.13 -22.55 7.51
CA PHE A 281 -1.24 -23.02 8.90
C PHE A 281 -0.34 -22.26 9.88
N LEU A 282 0.58 -21.38 9.42
CA LEU A 282 1.54 -20.70 10.33
C LEU A 282 0.84 -20.07 11.54
N LEU A 283 -0.24 -19.33 11.32
CA LEU A 283 -0.94 -18.64 12.40
C LEU A 283 -1.75 -19.60 13.28
N ASP A 284 -2.34 -20.62 12.67
CA ASP A 284 -3.06 -21.67 13.40
C ASP A 284 -2.11 -22.46 14.28
N ASP A 285 -0.95 -22.87 13.75
CA ASP A 285 0.08 -23.58 14.50
C ASP A 285 0.68 -22.69 15.60
N PHE A 286 0.82 -21.39 15.33
CA PHE A 286 1.32 -20.43 16.33
C PHE A 286 0.39 -20.37 17.57
N ILE A 287 -0.93 -20.36 17.37
CA ILE A 287 -1.89 -20.29 18.47
C ILE A 287 -2.19 -21.65 19.11
N ASN A 288 -1.97 -22.75 18.39
CA ASN A 288 -2.22 -24.10 18.91
C ASN A 288 -1.12 -24.60 19.82
N LEU A 289 0.07 -24.04 19.73
CA LEU A 289 1.28 -24.40 20.47
C LEU A 289 1.62 -25.90 20.32
N TYR A 290 2.88 -26.26 20.32
CA TYR A 290 3.25 -27.66 20.25
C TYR A 290 2.88 -28.40 21.58
N ARG A 291 2.52 -29.69 21.48
CA ARG A 291 2.03 -30.51 22.60
C ARG A 291 2.96 -31.65 23.00
N SER A 292 3.89 -32.01 22.10
CA SER A 292 4.89 -33.08 22.32
C SER A 292 6.22 -32.66 21.70
N ASP A 293 7.29 -33.39 22.05
CA ASP A 293 8.62 -33.17 21.48
C ASP A 293 8.63 -33.47 19.96
N GLU A 294 7.90 -34.50 19.52
CA GLU A 294 7.76 -34.83 18.12
C GLU A 294 7.10 -33.67 17.35
N HIS A 295 6.01 -33.08 17.86
CA HIS A 295 5.32 -31.95 17.31
C HIS A 295 6.20 -30.69 17.34
N LYS A 296 7.04 -30.53 18.38
CA LYS A 296 8.02 -29.45 18.45
C LYS A 296 9.06 -29.56 17.33
N GLU A 297 9.60 -30.74 17.08
CA GLU A 297 10.55 -30.96 15.99
C GLU A 297 9.94 -30.81 14.60
N GLU A 298 8.67 -31.15 14.44
CA GLU A 298 7.92 -30.90 13.20
C GLU A 298 7.80 -29.39 12.94
N TYR A 299 7.34 -28.60 13.89
CA TYR A 299 7.23 -27.14 13.77
C TYR A 299 8.58 -26.47 13.57
N LYS A 300 9.64 -26.97 14.21
CA LYS A 300 11.00 -26.49 14.00
C LYS A 300 11.46 -26.69 12.56
N ARG A 301 11.15 -27.83 11.94
CA ARG A 301 11.45 -28.09 10.52
C ARG A 301 10.65 -27.20 9.58
N MET A 302 9.38 -26.90 9.90
CA MET A 302 8.49 -26.11 9.07
C MET A 302 8.77 -24.61 9.16
N TYR A 303 8.97 -24.08 10.37
CA TYR A 303 8.97 -22.65 10.66
C TYR A 303 10.28 -22.11 11.23
N GLY A 304 11.19 -22.99 11.60
CA GLY A 304 12.50 -22.67 12.18
C GLY A 304 12.52 -22.57 13.71
N GLU A 305 13.73 -22.42 14.26
CA GLU A 305 13.98 -22.36 15.71
C GLU A 305 13.24 -21.20 16.37
N THR A 306 13.33 -20.00 15.79
CA THR A 306 12.72 -18.77 16.33
C THR A 306 11.21 -18.89 16.54
N PHE A 307 10.52 -19.71 15.74
CA PHE A 307 9.10 -19.99 15.93
C PHE A 307 8.86 -20.80 17.21
N ILE A 308 9.69 -21.81 17.46
CA ILE A 308 9.63 -22.63 18.68
C ILE A 308 9.92 -21.79 19.91
N ASP A 309 10.98 -20.98 19.87
CA ASP A 309 11.34 -20.09 20.97
C ASP A 309 10.18 -19.11 21.29
N SER A 310 9.47 -18.64 20.25
CA SER A 310 8.29 -17.81 20.42
C SER A 310 7.15 -18.55 21.13
N GLN A 311 6.92 -19.81 20.79
CA GLN A 311 5.93 -20.64 21.48
C GLN A 311 6.34 -20.94 22.94
N ASP A 312 7.62 -21.12 23.20
CA ASP A 312 8.15 -21.34 24.58
C ASP A 312 7.92 -20.08 25.45
N ILE A 313 8.15 -18.88 24.91
CA ILE A 313 7.84 -17.62 25.59
C ILE A 313 6.33 -17.54 25.92
N ILE A 314 5.47 -17.89 24.97
CA ILE A 314 4.01 -17.85 25.17
C ILE A 314 3.59 -18.85 26.24
N LYS A 315 4.13 -20.08 26.22
CA LYS A 315 3.86 -21.11 27.24
C LYS A 315 4.26 -20.64 28.64
N ALA A 316 5.46 -20.05 28.77
CA ALA A 316 5.91 -19.50 30.04
C ALA A 316 4.97 -18.40 30.57
N LYS A 317 4.49 -17.50 29.68
CA LYS A 317 3.52 -16.47 30.04
C LYS A 317 2.15 -17.03 30.46
N LEU A 318 1.69 -18.09 29.79
CA LEU A 318 0.46 -18.79 30.16
C LEU A 318 0.57 -19.45 31.53
N GLN A 319 1.73 -20.08 31.82
CA GLN A 319 2.01 -20.69 33.11
C GLN A 319 2.02 -19.65 34.24
N GLN A 320 2.74 -18.54 34.06
CA GLN A 320 2.77 -17.43 35.02
C GLN A 320 1.36 -16.89 35.33
N LYS A 321 0.50 -16.79 34.30
CA LYS A 321 -0.90 -16.35 34.53
C LYS A 321 -1.71 -17.35 35.34
N LYS A 322 -1.55 -18.65 35.10
CA LYS A 322 -2.23 -19.70 35.88
C LYS A 322 -1.84 -19.63 37.35
N GLU A 323 -0.55 -19.50 37.60
CA GLU A 323 0.00 -19.40 38.98
C GLU A 323 -0.53 -18.15 39.71
N ALA A 324 -0.56 -17.01 39.02
CA ALA A 324 -1.07 -15.75 39.56
C ALA A 324 -2.58 -15.79 39.90
N LEU A 325 -3.35 -16.61 39.15
CA LEU A 325 -4.80 -16.79 39.38
C LEU A 325 -5.12 -17.86 40.45
N GLY A 326 -4.10 -18.51 41.04
CA GLY A 326 -4.30 -19.52 42.08
C GLY A 326 -4.97 -20.80 41.57
N THR A 327 -5.09 -21.00 40.28
CA THR A 327 -5.64 -22.20 39.67
C THR A 327 -4.51 -23.26 39.54
N ASN A 328 -4.12 -23.90 40.66
CA ASN A 328 -3.44 -25.15 40.58
C ASN A 328 -4.46 -26.23 40.15
N VAL A 329 -4.29 -26.74 38.92
CA VAL A 329 -4.92 -28.01 38.52
C VAL A 329 -3.84 -29.05 38.43
#